data_806a8e77a9e7871471aec477d4537a8a
#
_entry.id   806a8e77a9e7871471aec477d4537a8a
#
_cell.length_a   1.000
_cell.length_b   1.000
_cell.length_c   1.000
_cell.angle_alpha   90.00
_cell.angle_beta   90.00
_cell.angle_gamma   90.00
#
_symmetry.space_group_name_H-M   'P 1'
#
loop_
_entity.id
_entity.type
_entity.pdbx_description
1 polymer ?
#
loop_
_entity_poly.entity_id
_entity_poly.type
_entity_poly.pdbx_seq_one_letter_code
_entity_poly.pdbx_strand_id
1 'polypeptide(L)'
;MKNVYLYSGTVHEVFNQIESSCKGVLNSNNNEFNLALDSDLMKGTIDEISFINGISSIQVDLTFLDDVRLSFESLNTSSILFAYCHEGSLTHSNVISGHQTTLKKHFSGFQTGGQSINTIVHFKKDMSIKFSLIKVETESVLHPIHDSLLSQLKKTFLSNPTGQGYQGIQNLKIAEKLKQLHSDRDQGMVGHHMKKEIIQSILTMEISDHTDHLIQISYAIKDLATKQINQLKNLPKVIRQYAVETFYSKVGSSTTRSISNTL
;
A
#
# COMPACT_ATOMS: atom_id res chain seq x y z
N MET A 1 21.53 1.92 16.74
CA MET A 1 20.66 1.62 15.56
C MET A 1 21.05 0.25 15.03
N LYS A 2 20.14 -0.69 15.01
CA LYS A 2 20.36 -2.05 14.49
C LYS A 2 19.68 -2.22 13.13
N ASN A 3 20.39 -2.85 12.19
CA ASN A 3 19.84 -3.21 10.90
C ASN A 3 19.41 -4.68 10.93
N VAL A 4 18.17 -4.95 10.53
CA VAL A 4 17.63 -6.30 10.36
C VAL A 4 17.29 -6.46 8.89
N TYR A 5 17.88 -7.46 8.24
CA TYR A 5 17.63 -7.78 6.83
C TYR A 5 16.68 -8.96 6.77
N LEU A 6 15.62 -8.80 6.00
CA LEU A 6 14.62 -9.82 5.75
C LEU A 6 14.65 -10.16 4.26
N TYR A 7 15.04 -11.39 3.97
CA TYR A 7 15.10 -11.89 2.60
C TYR A 7 13.70 -12.28 2.11
N SER A 8 13.53 -12.24 0.81
CA SER A 8 12.32 -12.74 0.16
C SER A 8 12.13 -14.23 0.44
N GLY A 9 10.90 -14.62 0.70
CA GLY A 9 10.56 -16.00 0.99
C GLY A 9 9.07 -16.17 1.28
N THR A 10 8.71 -17.37 1.69
CA THR A 10 7.39 -17.63 2.25
C THR A 10 7.22 -16.83 3.55
N VAL A 11 5.99 -16.62 3.95
CA VAL A 11 5.68 -15.96 5.23
C VAL A 11 6.38 -16.63 6.39
N HIS A 12 6.34 -17.96 6.42
CA HIS A 12 7.02 -18.74 7.46
C HIS A 12 8.54 -18.47 7.51
N GLU A 13 9.19 -18.35 6.36
CA GLU A 13 10.62 -18.03 6.28
C GLU A 13 10.92 -16.62 6.78
N VAL A 14 10.08 -15.64 6.44
CA VAL A 14 10.22 -14.26 6.92
C VAL A 14 10.03 -14.19 8.44
N PHE A 15 9.04 -14.89 8.99
CA PHE A 15 8.81 -14.95 10.44
C PHE A 15 9.97 -15.64 11.17
N ASN A 16 10.53 -16.71 10.64
CA ASN A 16 11.72 -17.36 11.19
C ASN A 16 12.95 -16.43 11.19
N GLN A 17 13.09 -15.59 10.16
CA GLN A 17 14.18 -14.60 10.10
C GLN A 17 14.00 -13.52 11.17
N ILE A 18 12.77 -13.05 11.41
CA ILE A 18 12.47 -12.08 12.48
C ILE A 18 12.70 -12.74 13.85
N GLU A 19 12.19 -13.95 14.07
CA GLU A 19 12.38 -14.72 15.31
C GLU A 19 13.86 -14.84 15.66
N SER A 20 14.66 -15.29 14.70
CA SER A 20 16.11 -15.47 14.92
C SER A 20 16.86 -14.17 15.13
N SER A 21 16.48 -13.09 14.42
CA SER A 21 17.15 -11.79 14.50
C SER A 21 16.78 -11.02 15.75
N CYS A 22 15.56 -11.21 16.27
CA CYS A 22 14.94 -10.42 17.34
C CYS A 22 14.61 -11.24 18.60
N LYS A 23 15.05 -12.52 18.67
CA LYS A 23 14.80 -13.42 19.82
C LYS A 23 13.31 -13.51 20.16
N GLY A 24 12.51 -13.96 19.22
CA GLY A 24 11.09 -14.18 19.41
C GLY A 24 10.71 -15.62 19.74
N VAL A 25 9.42 -15.89 19.86
CA VAL A 25 8.82 -17.21 19.95
C VAL A 25 7.73 -17.28 18.88
N LEU A 26 7.94 -18.11 17.87
CA LEU A 26 7.00 -18.32 16.79
C LEU A 26 6.06 -19.49 17.09
N ASN A 27 4.78 -19.23 17.11
CA ASN A 27 3.74 -20.24 17.15
C ASN A 27 3.02 -20.26 15.80
N SER A 28 2.78 -21.45 15.26
CA SER A 28 2.04 -21.60 14.02
C SER A 28 0.94 -22.65 14.19
N ASN A 29 -0.23 -22.35 13.66
CA ASN A 29 -1.37 -23.26 13.64
C ASN A 29 -2.08 -23.13 12.28
N ASN A 30 -1.99 -24.14 11.45
CA ASN A 30 -2.50 -24.13 10.08
C ASN A 30 -1.97 -22.93 9.26
N ASN A 31 -2.87 -21.98 8.98
CA ASN A 31 -2.57 -20.76 8.20
C ASN A 31 -2.47 -19.49 9.08
N GLU A 32 -2.33 -19.67 10.38
CA GLU A 32 -2.15 -18.57 11.35
C GLU A 32 -0.76 -18.67 11.96
N PHE A 33 -0.07 -17.54 12.00
CA PHE A 33 1.23 -17.38 12.62
C PHE A 33 1.15 -16.30 13.69
N ASN A 34 1.72 -16.58 14.85
CA ASN A 34 1.86 -15.63 15.94
C ASN A 34 3.32 -15.60 16.38
N LEU A 35 3.95 -14.45 16.26
CA LEU A 35 5.31 -14.20 16.71
C LEU A 35 5.31 -13.25 17.89
N ALA A 36 5.61 -13.76 19.07
CA ALA A 36 5.83 -12.96 20.27
C ALA A 36 7.28 -12.54 20.35
N LEU A 37 7.55 -11.25 20.51
CA LEU A 37 8.88 -10.66 20.61
C LEU A 37 9.07 -10.07 22.02
N ASP A 38 10.17 -10.45 22.69
CA ASP A 38 10.63 -9.86 23.96
C ASP A 38 12.14 -9.82 23.97
N SER A 39 12.70 -8.81 23.34
CA SER A 39 14.14 -8.63 23.19
C SER A 39 14.59 -7.24 23.62
N ASP A 40 15.89 -7.00 23.63
CA ASP A 40 16.48 -5.68 23.88
C ASP A 40 16.21 -4.68 22.75
N LEU A 41 15.67 -5.14 21.60
CA LEU A 41 15.40 -4.30 20.43
C LEU A 41 13.95 -3.89 20.36
N MET A 42 13.05 -4.82 20.62
CA MET A 42 11.61 -4.60 20.47
C MET A 42 10.82 -5.62 21.29
N LYS A 43 9.61 -5.21 21.68
CA LYS A 43 8.63 -6.04 22.39
C LYS A 43 7.28 -5.93 21.71
N GLY A 44 6.51 -7.01 21.75
CA GLY A 44 5.14 -7.05 21.23
C GLY A 44 4.85 -8.28 20.39
N THR A 45 3.93 -8.17 19.45
CA THR A 45 3.47 -9.29 18.64
C THR A 45 3.37 -8.93 17.16
N ILE A 46 3.59 -9.94 16.33
CA ILE A 46 3.27 -9.93 14.91
C ILE A 46 2.38 -11.14 14.65
N ASP A 47 1.17 -10.91 14.19
CA ASP A 47 0.20 -11.94 13.87
C ASP A 47 -0.05 -11.98 12.37
N GLU A 48 -0.16 -13.15 11.78
CA GLU A 48 -0.55 -13.31 10.39
C GLU A 48 -1.61 -14.38 10.23
N ILE A 49 -2.50 -14.12 9.28
CA ILE A 49 -3.46 -15.09 8.77
C ILE A 49 -3.41 -15.11 7.26
N SER A 50 -3.25 -16.30 6.69
CA SER A 50 -3.23 -16.53 5.24
C SER A 50 -4.49 -17.26 4.77
N PHE A 51 -5.03 -16.83 3.64
CA PHE A 51 -6.21 -17.40 3.01
C PHE A 51 -5.83 -18.11 1.69
N ILE A 52 -6.58 -19.15 1.34
CA ILE A 52 -6.31 -19.99 0.17
C ILE A 52 -6.25 -19.21 -1.16
N ASN A 53 -6.96 -18.07 -1.23
CA ASN A 53 -7.03 -17.24 -2.43
C ASN A 53 -5.85 -16.26 -2.62
N GLY A 54 -4.74 -16.45 -1.90
CA GLY A 54 -3.55 -15.61 -2.02
C GLY A 54 -3.68 -14.25 -1.30
N ILE A 55 -4.64 -14.11 -0.42
CA ILE A 55 -4.77 -12.95 0.46
C ILE A 55 -4.16 -13.32 1.81
N SER A 56 -3.35 -12.44 2.37
CA SER A 56 -2.91 -12.55 3.77
C SER A 56 -3.03 -11.22 4.50
N SER A 57 -3.21 -11.30 5.81
CA SER A 57 -3.27 -10.14 6.70
C SER A 57 -2.25 -10.28 7.80
N ILE A 58 -1.39 -9.27 7.94
CA ILE A 58 -0.37 -9.19 8.99
C ILE A 58 -0.76 -8.05 9.92
N GLN A 59 -0.75 -8.33 11.21
CA GLN A 59 -1.02 -7.39 12.28
C GLN A 59 0.25 -7.20 13.09
N VAL A 60 0.65 -5.95 13.31
CA VAL A 60 1.87 -5.61 14.03
C VAL A 60 1.52 -4.70 15.20
N ASP A 61 1.90 -5.11 16.40
CA ASP A 61 1.82 -4.32 17.63
C ASP A 61 3.18 -4.40 18.34
N LEU A 62 4.04 -3.42 18.10
CA LEU A 62 5.42 -3.43 18.56
C LEU A 62 5.79 -2.13 19.26
N THR A 63 6.62 -2.26 20.31
CA THR A 63 7.35 -1.15 20.93
C THR A 63 8.83 -1.36 20.71
N PHE A 64 9.49 -0.39 20.11
CA PHE A 64 10.93 -0.42 19.83
C PHE A 64 11.72 0.13 21.01
N LEU A 65 12.69 -0.65 21.50
CA LEU A 65 13.55 -0.31 22.64
C LEU A 65 14.91 0.27 22.20
N ASP A 66 15.22 0.17 20.90
CA ASP A 66 16.37 0.81 20.24
C ASP A 66 15.96 1.29 18.85
N ASP A 67 16.81 2.09 18.19
CA ASP A 67 16.64 2.46 16.81
C ASP A 67 16.81 1.23 15.92
N VAL A 68 15.77 0.88 15.17
CA VAL A 68 15.75 -0.29 14.28
C VAL A 68 15.48 0.12 12.85
N ARG A 69 16.24 -0.47 11.93
CA ARG A 69 16.01 -0.41 10.50
C ARG A 69 15.68 -1.80 9.99
N LEU A 70 14.49 -1.97 9.47
CA LEU A 70 14.09 -3.20 8.78
C LEU A 70 14.28 -3.00 7.28
N SER A 71 15.06 -3.85 6.65
CA SER A 71 15.26 -3.86 5.20
C SER A 71 14.61 -5.11 4.63
N PHE A 72 13.60 -4.92 3.79
CA PHE A 72 12.90 -6.01 3.12
C PHE A 72 13.43 -6.13 1.70
N GLU A 73 13.90 -7.32 1.34
CA GLU A 73 14.13 -7.65 -0.05
C GLU A 73 12.79 -7.68 -0.78
N SER A 74 12.73 -7.13 -1.99
CA SER A 74 11.50 -7.10 -2.76
C SER A 74 10.96 -8.50 -2.98
N LEU A 75 9.82 -8.76 -2.38
CA LEU A 75 9.03 -9.95 -2.66
C LEU A 75 8.47 -9.84 -4.07
N ASN A 76 8.46 -10.93 -4.79
CA ASN A 76 7.89 -11.14 -6.12
C ASN A 76 6.98 -10.04 -6.66
N THR A 77 7.20 -9.69 -7.90
CA THR A 77 6.61 -8.60 -8.67
C THR A 77 5.08 -8.60 -8.82
N SER A 78 4.39 -9.60 -8.28
CA SER A 78 2.97 -9.86 -8.54
C SER A 78 2.08 -9.74 -7.30
N SER A 79 2.34 -8.75 -6.44
CA SER A 79 1.49 -8.52 -5.27
C SER A 79 1.08 -7.06 -5.11
N ILE A 80 -0.09 -6.85 -4.48
CA ILE A 80 -0.54 -5.55 -4.00
C ILE A 80 -0.48 -5.60 -2.48
N LEU A 81 0.21 -4.65 -1.86
CA LEU A 81 0.34 -4.52 -0.42
C LEU A 81 -0.39 -3.26 0.05
N PHE A 82 -1.40 -3.43 0.89
CA PHE A 82 -2.09 -2.34 1.57
C PHE A 82 -1.57 -2.22 3.00
N ALA A 83 -1.23 -1.02 3.43
CA ALA A 83 -0.74 -0.71 4.77
C ALA A 83 -1.66 0.28 5.47
N TYR A 84 -1.97 0.03 6.74
CA TYR A 84 -2.88 0.85 7.56
C TYR A 84 -2.21 1.13 8.90
N CYS A 85 -1.99 2.38 9.22
CA CYS A 85 -1.39 2.78 10.49
C CYS A 85 -2.46 3.08 11.53
N HIS A 86 -2.48 2.33 12.65
CA HIS A 86 -3.44 2.50 13.75
C HIS A 86 -2.88 3.39 14.86
N GLU A 87 -1.57 3.23 15.14
CA GLU A 87 -0.88 3.98 16.17
C GLU A 87 0.56 4.25 15.75
N GLY A 88 1.08 5.44 16.09
CA GLY A 88 2.40 5.88 15.69
C GLY A 88 2.43 6.40 14.24
N SER A 89 3.54 6.15 13.57
CA SER A 89 3.73 6.44 12.15
C SER A 89 4.71 5.46 11.54
N LEU A 90 4.44 5.04 10.30
CA LEU A 90 5.30 4.14 9.55
C LEU A 90 6.03 4.93 8.47
N THR A 91 7.35 5.06 8.59
CA THR A 91 8.16 5.73 7.57
C THR A 91 8.93 4.70 6.77
N HIS A 92 8.67 4.64 5.47
CA HIS A 92 9.40 3.78 4.57
C HIS A 92 10.17 4.59 3.53
N SER A 93 11.29 4.07 3.11
CA SER A 93 12.10 4.63 2.02
C SER A 93 12.40 3.56 1.00
N ASN A 94 12.45 3.99 -0.26
CA ASN A 94 12.86 3.17 -1.37
C ASN A 94 14.35 3.41 -1.63
N VAL A 95 15.14 2.34 -1.67
CA VAL A 95 16.61 2.43 -1.82
C VAL A 95 17.03 3.09 -3.12
N ILE A 96 16.29 2.86 -4.21
CA ILE A 96 16.69 3.37 -5.55
C ILE A 96 16.34 4.84 -5.72
N SER A 97 15.13 5.25 -5.34
CA SER A 97 14.66 6.62 -5.54
C SER A 97 15.07 7.57 -4.41
N GLY A 98 15.49 7.04 -3.26
CA GLY A 98 15.69 7.81 -2.04
C GLY A 98 14.42 8.48 -1.50
N HIS A 99 13.27 8.25 -2.17
CA HIS A 99 12.00 8.85 -1.77
C HIS A 99 11.51 8.24 -0.47
N GLN A 100 11.19 9.11 0.49
CA GLN A 100 10.69 8.72 1.80
C GLN A 100 9.21 9.07 1.90
N THR A 101 8.41 8.10 2.31
CA THR A 101 6.98 8.27 2.55
C THR A 101 6.66 7.92 3.99
N THR A 102 5.85 8.75 4.64
CA THR A 102 5.40 8.50 6.01
C THR A 102 3.90 8.27 6.05
N LEU A 103 3.50 7.08 6.45
CA LEU A 103 2.11 6.73 6.71
C LEU A 103 1.79 7.12 8.14
N LYS A 104 0.88 8.08 8.30
CA LYS A 104 0.44 8.61 9.60
C LYS A 104 -0.74 7.80 10.14
N LYS A 105 -1.01 7.96 11.44
CA LYS A 105 -2.15 7.35 12.12
C LYS A 105 -3.46 7.55 11.35
N HIS A 106 -4.22 6.49 11.17
CA HIS A 106 -5.50 6.39 10.44
C HIS A 106 -5.42 6.59 8.92
N PHE A 107 -4.23 6.67 8.35
CA PHE A 107 -4.07 6.68 6.90
C PHE A 107 -3.79 5.29 6.38
N SER A 108 -4.29 5.03 5.17
CA SER A 108 -3.92 3.87 4.38
C SER A 108 -2.87 4.24 3.33
N GLY A 109 -2.21 3.24 2.80
CA GLY A 109 -1.34 3.36 1.65
C GLY A 109 -1.24 2.03 0.96
N PHE A 110 -0.97 2.02 -0.32
CA PHE A 110 -0.70 0.78 -1.03
C PHE A 110 0.58 0.86 -1.85
N GLN A 111 1.18 -0.30 -2.07
CA GLN A 111 2.33 -0.47 -2.94
C GLN A 111 2.09 -1.64 -3.87
N THR A 112 2.39 -1.48 -5.14
CA THR A 112 2.37 -2.57 -6.11
C THR A 112 3.79 -3.05 -6.38
N GLY A 113 3.99 -4.36 -6.40
CA GLY A 113 5.25 -4.96 -6.80
C GLY A 113 5.46 -4.77 -8.31
N GLY A 114 6.46 -4.01 -8.71
CA GLY A 114 6.78 -3.78 -10.12
C GLY A 114 8.27 -3.75 -10.43
N GLN A 115 9.10 -3.62 -9.43
CA GLN A 115 10.57 -3.67 -9.57
C GLN A 115 11.16 -4.20 -8.27
N SER A 116 12.27 -4.90 -8.34
CA SER A 116 13.02 -5.41 -7.19
C SER A 116 13.61 -4.25 -6.40
N ILE A 117 12.80 -3.65 -5.56
CA ILE A 117 13.17 -2.48 -4.79
C ILE A 117 13.18 -2.87 -3.33
N ASN A 118 14.34 -2.86 -2.72
CA ASN A 118 14.44 -3.05 -1.28
C ASN A 118 13.71 -1.91 -0.58
N THR A 119 12.74 -2.27 0.24
CA THR A 119 12.03 -1.32 1.09
C THR A 119 12.71 -1.26 2.44
N ILE A 120 13.00 -0.06 2.90
CA ILE A 120 13.57 0.17 4.22
C ILE A 120 12.54 0.87 5.08
N VAL A 121 12.26 0.30 6.25
CA VAL A 121 11.40 0.90 7.28
C VAL A 121 12.23 1.28 8.48
N HIS A 122 12.02 2.51 8.96
CA HIS A 122 12.77 3.07 10.08
C HIS A 122 11.87 3.22 11.30
N PHE A 123 12.36 2.72 12.43
CA PHE A 123 11.72 2.85 13.73
C PHE A 123 12.70 3.49 14.72
N LYS A 124 12.21 4.48 15.44
CA LYS A 124 12.98 5.16 16.48
C LYS A 124 12.81 4.44 17.82
N LYS A 125 13.84 4.56 18.64
CA LYS A 125 13.77 4.15 20.04
C LYS A 125 12.55 4.76 20.75
N ASP A 126 11.98 4.02 21.68
CA ASP A 126 10.80 4.36 22.49
C ASP A 126 9.53 4.64 21.65
N MET A 127 9.47 4.10 20.42
CA MET A 127 8.34 4.21 19.53
C MET A 127 7.44 2.97 19.64
N SER A 128 6.17 3.19 19.97
CA SER A 128 5.13 2.17 19.82
C SER A 128 4.42 2.36 18.49
N ILE A 129 4.20 1.27 17.77
CA ILE A 129 3.53 1.28 16.49
C ILE A 129 2.55 0.12 16.39
N LYS A 130 1.35 0.44 15.89
CA LYS A 130 0.36 -0.58 15.49
C LYS A 130 -0.04 -0.33 14.06
N PHE A 131 0.13 -1.35 13.23
CA PHE A 131 -0.29 -1.29 11.83
C PHE A 131 -0.77 -2.65 11.32
N SER A 132 -1.56 -2.61 10.27
CA SER A 132 -2.00 -3.78 9.54
C SER A 132 -1.46 -3.74 8.12
N LEU A 133 -1.06 -4.89 7.60
CA LEU A 133 -0.74 -5.09 6.20
C LEU A 133 -1.72 -6.12 5.63
N ILE A 134 -2.29 -5.82 4.46
CA ILE A 134 -3.05 -6.79 3.68
C ILE A 134 -2.29 -6.99 2.38
N LYS A 135 -1.80 -8.22 2.16
CA LYS A 135 -1.12 -8.63 0.92
C LYS A 135 -2.10 -9.38 0.04
N VAL A 136 -2.13 -9.04 -1.23
CA VAL A 136 -2.91 -9.73 -2.26
C VAL A 136 -1.95 -10.21 -3.33
N GLU A 137 -1.81 -11.52 -3.49
CA GLU A 137 -1.03 -12.13 -4.57
C GLU A 137 -1.85 -12.10 -5.86
N THR A 138 -1.29 -11.51 -6.89
CA THR A 138 -1.99 -11.30 -8.16
C THR A 138 -1.76 -12.42 -9.18
N GLU A 139 -0.77 -13.29 -8.95
CA GLU A 139 -0.46 -14.46 -9.76
C GLU A 139 -0.59 -15.75 -8.95
N SER A 140 -1.79 -16.05 -8.47
CA SER A 140 -2.03 -17.32 -7.82
C SER A 140 -2.27 -18.41 -8.87
N VAL A 141 -1.38 -19.39 -8.92
CA VAL A 141 -1.43 -20.53 -9.84
C VAL A 141 -2.57 -21.50 -9.52
N LEU A 142 -3.14 -21.43 -8.31
CA LEU A 142 -4.02 -22.48 -7.78
C LEU A 142 -5.51 -22.28 -8.04
N HIS A 143 -5.95 -21.12 -8.49
CA HIS A 143 -7.35 -20.93 -8.83
C HIS A 143 -7.51 -20.10 -10.12
N PRO A 144 -8.01 -20.71 -11.20
CA PRO A 144 -8.43 -19.94 -12.36
C PRO A 144 -9.72 -19.19 -12.02
N ILE A 145 -9.58 -17.90 -11.65
CA ILE A 145 -10.27 -16.81 -12.31
C ILE A 145 -11.80 -16.95 -12.37
N HIS A 146 -12.46 -16.77 -11.25
CA HIS A 146 -13.77 -16.10 -11.19
C HIS A 146 -13.91 -15.25 -9.93
N ASP A 147 -12.79 -14.91 -9.28
CA ASP A 147 -12.84 -13.94 -8.18
C ASP A 147 -12.96 -12.53 -8.78
N SER A 148 -14.19 -12.02 -8.78
CA SER A 148 -14.50 -10.67 -9.27
C SER A 148 -13.71 -9.61 -8.51
N LEU A 149 -13.41 -9.83 -7.22
CA LEU A 149 -12.63 -8.94 -6.37
C LEU A 149 -11.16 -8.86 -6.83
N LEU A 150 -10.51 -10.00 -7.08
CA LEU A 150 -9.12 -10.02 -7.56
C LEU A 150 -9.00 -9.34 -8.93
N SER A 151 -9.95 -9.56 -9.82
CA SER A 151 -9.99 -8.90 -11.13
C SER A 151 -10.14 -7.39 -11.01
N GLN A 152 -10.98 -6.91 -10.09
CA GLN A 152 -11.13 -5.48 -9.81
C GLN A 152 -9.88 -4.88 -9.20
N LEU A 153 -9.25 -5.57 -8.22
CA LEU A 153 -7.98 -5.14 -7.61
C LEU A 153 -6.87 -4.99 -8.67
N LYS A 154 -6.71 -5.98 -9.54
CA LYS A 154 -5.74 -5.91 -10.66
C LYS A 154 -6.02 -4.71 -11.55
N LYS A 155 -7.26 -4.53 -11.98
CA LYS A 155 -7.66 -3.42 -12.84
C LYS A 155 -7.43 -2.07 -12.17
N THR A 156 -7.75 -1.94 -10.89
CA THR A 156 -7.67 -0.67 -10.17
C THR A 156 -6.24 -0.28 -9.84
N PHE A 157 -5.44 -1.23 -9.35
CA PHE A 157 -4.13 -0.92 -8.76
C PHE A 157 -2.93 -1.26 -9.64
N LEU A 158 -3.04 -2.22 -10.58
CA LEU A 158 -1.94 -2.62 -11.47
C LEU A 158 -1.95 -1.93 -12.83
N SER A 159 -3.04 -1.25 -13.21
CA SER A 159 -3.14 -0.56 -14.50
C SER A 159 -2.26 0.69 -14.61
N ASN A 160 -1.72 1.18 -13.51
CA ASN A 160 -0.82 2.33 -13.48
C ASN A 160 0.63 1.88 -13.56
N PRO A 161 1.39 2.21 -14.63
CA PRO A 161 2.77 1.76 -14.83
C PRO A 161 3.79 2.41 -13.89
N THR A 162 3.39 3.35 -13.04
CA THR A 162 4.33 4.11 -12.21
C THR A 162 4.85 3.35 -10.99
N GLY A 163 4.25 2.20 -10.62
CA GLY A 163 4.71 1.37 -9.48
C GLY A 163 4.87 2.12 -8.15
N GLN A 164 4.42 3.37 -8.10
CA GLN A 164 4.61 4.23 -6.93
C GLN A 164 3.51 3.96 -5.92
N GLY A 165 3.92 3.77 -4.67
CA GLY A 165 3.00 3.69 -3.56
C GLY A 165 2.16 4.97 -3.46
N TYR A 166 0.88 4.81 -3.22
CA TYR A 166 -0.07 5.89 -2.99
C TYR A 166 -0.37 5.98 -1.50
N GLN A 167 -0.36 7.19 -0.97
CA GLN A 167 -0.88 7.46 0.37
C GLN A 167 -2.38 7.73 0.23
N GLY A 168 -3.18 6.82 0.77
CA GLY A 168 -4.64 6.91 0.74
C GLY A 168 -5.20 8.00 1.64
N ILE A 169 -6.50 8.17 1.54
CA ILE A 169 -7.28 9.08 2.38
C ILE A 169 -7.54 8.39 3.73
N GLN A 170 -7.71 9.18 4.77
CA GLN A 170 -8.19 8.67 6.05
C GLN A 170 -9.60 8.06 5.87
N ASN A 171 -9.73 6.75 6.08
CA ASN A 171 -11.02 6.05 6.02
C ASN A 171 -11.35 5.44 7.38
N LEU A 172 -12.28 6.08 8.11
CA LEU A 172 -12.69 5.62 9.43
C LEU A 172 -13.45 4.28 9.38
N LYS A 173 -14.14 3.97 8.28
CA LYS A 173 -14.84 2.68 8.12
C LYS A 173 -13.84 1.53 8.00
N ILE A 174 -12.77 1.73 7.26
CA ILE A 174 -11.67 0.75 7.17
C ILE A 174 -11.01 0.59 8.54
N ALA A 175 -10.74 1.69 9.25
CA ALA A 175 -10.15 1.64 10.59
C ALA A 175 -11.04 0.86 11.59
N GLU A 176 -12.37 1.00 11.51
CA GLU A 176 -13.32 0.25 12.33
C GLU A 176 -13.32 -1.25 11.98
N LYS A 177 -13.31 -1.59 10.70
CA LYS A 177 -13.20 -2.97 10.21
C LYS A 177 -11.91 -3.64 10.66
N LEU A 178 -10.80 -2.93 10.59
CA LEU A 178 -9.52 -3.43 11.07
C LEU A 178 -9.52 -3.63 12.60
N LYS A 179 -10.15 -2.72 13.36
CA LYS A 179 -10.34 -2.90 14.79
C LYS A 179 -11.18 -4.15 15.09
N GLN A 180 -12.23 -4.39 14.31
CA GLN A 180 -13.04 -5.61 14.42
C GLN A 180 -12.21 -6.87 14.14
N LEU A 181 -11.37 -6.86 13.08
CA LEU A 181 -10.45 -7.94 12.75
C LEU A 181 -9.48 -8.27 13.91
N HIS A 182 -9.00 -7.25 14.62
CA HIS A 182 -8.10 -7.42 15.77
C HIS A 182 -8.81 -7.91 17.04
N SER A 183 -10.07 -7.53 17.24
CA SER A 183 -10.82 -7.90 18.44
C SER A 183 -11.45 -9.28 18.34
N ASP A 184 -11.55 -9.83 17.14
CA ASP A 184 -12.14 -11.14 16.90
C ASP A 184 -11.18 -12.24 17.38
N ARG A 185 -11.52 -12.82 18.53
CA ARG A 185 -10.78 -13.93 19.14
C ARG A 185 -11.31 -15.29 18.75
N ASP A 186 -12.35 -15.32 17.92
CA ASP A 186 -12.93 -16.58 17.46
C ASP A 186 -11.89 -17.37 16.67
N GLN A 187 -11.59 -18.55 17.17
CA GLN A 187 -10.66 -19.50 16.55
C GLN A 187 -11.43 -20.54 15.75
N GLY A 188 -10.72 -21.18 14.83
CA GLY A 188 -11.28 -22.23 14.01
C GLY A 188 -11.95 -21.72 12.74
N MET A 189 -12.73 -22.58 12.11
CA MET A 189 -13.29 -22.34 10.78
C MET A 189 -14.21 -21.12 10.70
N VAL A 190 -15.03 -20.90 11.73
CA VAL A 190 -15.96 -19.75 11.78
C VAL A 190 -15.18 -18.43 11.88
N GLY A 191 -14.24 -18.34 12.82
CA GLY A 191 -13.40 -17.14 12.97
C GLY A 191 -12.60 -16.86 11.72
N HIS A 192 -12.04 -17.89 11.08
CA HIS A 192 -11.30 -17.75 9.80
C HIS A 192 -12.21 -17.19 8.69
N HIS A 193 -13.46 -17.66 8.58
CA HIS A 193 -14.41 -17.16 7.60
C HIS A 193 -14.80 -15.71 7.87
N MET A 194 -15.09 -15.35 9.12
CA MET A 194 -15.40 -13.97 9.50
C MET A 194 -14.24 -13.01 9.21
N LYS A 195 -13.02 -13.38 9.55
CA LYS A 195 -11.82 -12.60 9.24
C LYS A 195 -11.66 -12.39 7.73
N LYS A 196 -11.92 -13.43 6.92
CA LYS A 196 -11.90 -13.34 5.46
C LYS A 196 -12.91 -12.33 4.92
N GLU A 197 -14.16 -12.37 5.39
CA GLU A 197 -15.22 -11.43 4.98
C GLU A 197 -14.87 -9.98 5.34
N ILE A 198 -14.30 -9.76 6.53
CA ILE A 198 -13.84 -8.42 6.94
C ILE A 198 -12.78 -7.91 5.97
N ILE A 199 -11.78 -8.72 5.63
CA ILE A 199 -10.70 -8.33 4.72
C ILE A 199 -11.23 -8.06 3.30
N GLN A 200 -12.14 -8.89 2.79
CA GLN A 200 -12.79 -8.67 1.49
C GLN A 200 -13.58 -7.35 1.47
N SER A 201 -14.29 -7.04 2.57
CA SER A 201 -14.98 -5.78 2.74
C SER A 201 -14.02 -4.58 2.71
N ILE A 202 -12.85 -4.68 3.37
CA ILE A 202 -11.83 -3.64 3.36
C ILE A 202 -11.29 -3.42 1.94
N LEU A 203 -10.93 -4.50 1.24
CA LEU A 203 -10.42 -4.41 -0.13
C LEU A 203 -11.44 -3.81 -1.11
N THR A 204 -12.72 -4.10 -0.92
CA THR A 204 -13.81 -3.48 -1.70
C THR A 204 -13.90 -1.97 -1.45
N MET A 205 -13.74 -1.53 -0.20
CA MET A 205 -13.70 -0.09 0.13
C MET A 205 -12.48 0.59 -0.50
N GLU A 206 -11.30 -0.04 -0.48
CA GLU A 206 -10.09 0.51 -1.12
C GLU A 206 -10.26 0.70 -2.62
N ILE A 207 -10.91 -0.25 -3.32
CA ILE A 207 -11.25 -0.11 -4.73
C ILE A 207 -12.14 1.11 -4.95
N SER A 208 -13.19 1.26 -4.14
CA SER A 208 -14.13 2.39 -4.26
C SER A 208 -13.43 3.72 -4.02
N ASP A 209 -12.71 3.85 -2.92
CA ASP A 209 -12.00 5.07 -2.53
C ASP A 209 -10.97 5.50 -3.58
N HIS A 210 -10.22 4.53 -4.11
CA HIS A 210 -9.21 4.82 -5.15
C HIS A 210 -9.88 5.27 -6.46
N THR A 211 -10.98 4.64 -6.85
CA THR A 211 -11.73 4.99 -8.06
C THR A 211 -12.32 6.39 -7.93
N ASP A 212 -12.94 6.71 -6.81
CA ASP A 212 -13.52 8.03 -6.55
C ASP A 212 -12.46 9.13 -6.54
N HIS A 213 -11.30 8.86 -5.96
CA HIS A 213 -10.16 9.79 -5.95
C HIS A 213 -9.63 10.06 -7.37
N LEU A 214 -9.50 9.05 -8.22
CA LEU A 214 -9.09 9.23 -9.62
C LEU A 214 -10.10 10.07 -10.41
N ILE A 215 -11.38 9.84 -10.17
CA ILE A 215 -12.46 10.64 -10.78
C ILE A 215 -12.35 12.11 -10.36
N GLN A 216 -12.16 12.39 -9.07
CA GLN A 216 -11.99 13.76 -8.56
C GLN A 216 -10.77 14.46 -9.16
N ILE A 217 -9.62 13.76 -9.25
CA ILE A 217 -8.41 14.30 -9.91
C ILE A 217 -8.70 14.61 -11.38
N SER A 218 -9.38 13.72 -12.09
CA SER A 218 -9.75 13.92 -13.49
C SER A 218 -10.62 15.18 -13.69
N TYR A 219 -11.60 15.41 -12.83
CA TYR A 219 -12.41 16.63 -12.85
C TYR A 219 -11.59 17.88 -12.54
N ALA A 220 -10.71 17.82 -11.54
CA ALA A 220 -9.85 18.95 -11.19
C ALA A 220 -8.89 19.34 -12.32
N ILE A 221 -8.28 18.34 -12.98
CA ILE A 221 -7.42 18.57 -14.16
C ILE A 221 -8.23 19.19 -15.31
N LYS A 222 -9.43 18.68 -15.58
CA LYS A 222 -10.32 19.24 -16.62
C LYS A 222 -10.72 20.68 -16.33
N ASP A 223 -11.04 21.02 -15.07
CA ASP A 223 -11.39 22.38 -14.66
C ASP A 223 -10.19 23.33 -14.81
N LEU A 224 -8.99 22.90 -14.37
CA LEU A 224 -7.76 23.68 -14.55
C LEU A 224 -7.44 23.91 -16.03
N ALA A 225 -7.52 22.88 -16.86
CA ALA A 225 -7.30 23.02 -18.30
C ALA A 225 -8.31 23.99 -18.93
N THR A 226 -9.59 23.91 -18.55
CA THR A 226 -10.63 24.80 -19.03
C THR A 226 -10.36 26.27 -18.62
N LYS A 227 -9.94 26.52 -17.37
CA LYS A 227 -9.56 27.85 -16.90
C LYS A 227 -8.37 28.42 -17.67
N GLN A 228 -7.34 27.59 -17.92
CA GLN A 228 -6.18 28.02 -18.73
C GLN A 228 -6.56 28.34 -20.16
N ILE A 229 -7.40 27.52 -20.82
CA ILE A 229 -7.89 27.77 -22.17
C ILE A 229 -8.69 29.07 -22.21
N ASN A 230 -9.55 29.34 -21.23
CA ASN A 230 -10.34 30.58 -21.17
C ASN A 230 -9.44 31.80 -20.95
N GLN A 231 -8.39 31.71 -20.15
CA GLN A 231 -7.38 32.78 -20.01
C GLN A 231 -6.68 33.06 -21.35
N LEU A 232 -6.27 32.00 -22.10
CA LEU A 232 -5.67 32.16 -23.41
C LEU A 232 -6.63 32.81 -24.43
N LYS A 233 -7.92 32.49 -24.39
CA LYS A 233 -8.95 33.11 -25.28
C LYS A 233 -9.09 34.60 -25.04
N ASN A 234 -8.82 35.08 -23.84
CA ASN A 234 -8.91 36.49 -23.48
C ASN A 234 -7.64 37.29 -23.83
N LEU A 235 -6.58 36.64 -24.28
CA LEU A 235 -5.35 37.31 -24.71
C LEU A 235 -5.47 37.90 -26.13
N PRO A 236 -4.78 39.02 -26.43
CA PRO A 236 -4.66 39.51 -27.81
C PRO A 236 -4.17 38.42 -28.75
N LYS A 237 -4.67 38.43 -30.00
CA LYS A 237 -4.43 37.37 -30.98
C LYS A 237 -2.93 37.00 -31.15
N VAL A 238 -2.06 37.99 -31.18
CA VAL A 238 -0.59 37.80 -31.30
C VAL A 238 0.00 37.06 -30.10
N ILE A 239 -0.39 37.46 -28.87
CA ILE A 239 0.09 36.83 -27.64
C ILE A 239 -0.46 35.42 -27.50
N ARG A 240 -1.70 35.20 -27.91
CA ARG A 240 -2.33 33.87 -27.90
C ARG A 240 -1.59 32.89 -28.79
N GLN A 241 -1.22 33.31 -30.02
CA GLN A 241 -0.46 32.46 -30.92
C GLN A 241 0.89 32.07 -30.36
N TYR A 242 1.64 33.02 -29.77
CA TYR A 242 2.93 32.76 -29.15
C TYR A 242 2.81 31.82 -27.92
N ALA A 243 1.79 32.01 -27.08
CA ALA A 243 1.54 31.16 -25.92
C ALA A 243 1.20 29.71 -26.33
N VAL A 244 0.41 29.55 -27.41
CA VAL A 244 0.05 28.24 -27.95
C VAL A 244 1.27 27.53 -28.51
N GLU A 245 2.10 28.19 -29.30
CA GLU A 245 3.35 27.62 -29.86
C GLU A 245 4.33 27.20 -28.75
N THR A 246 4.47 28.02 -27.69
CA THR A 246 5.32 27.71 -26.54
C THR A 246 4.79 26.53 -25.74
N PHE A 247 3.47 26.41 -25.58
CA PHE A 247 2.84 25.29 -24.92
C PHE A 247 3.07 23.98 -25.69
N TYR A 248 2.88 23.99 -27.00
CA TYR A 248 3.09 22.83 -27.86
C TYR A 248 4.56 22.39 -27.90
N SER A 249 5.51 23.30 -27.82
CA SER A 249 6.93 22.95 -27.76
C SER A 249 7.33 22.22 -26.45
N LYS A 250 6.59 22.44 -25.36
CA LYS A 250 6.88 21.85 -24.04
C LYS A 250 6.13 20.53 -23.73
N VAL A 251 4.96 20.31 -24.33
CA VAL A 251 4.07 19.18 -23.97
C VAL A 251 4.25 17.97 -24.87
N GLY A 252 5.07 18.02 -25.91
CA GLY A 252 5.37 16.89 -26.80
C GLY A 252 4.18 16.40 -27.63
N SER A 253 4.48 15.74 -28.73
CA SER A 253 3.55 15.46 -29.84
C SER A 253 2.37 14.52 -29.58
N SER A 254 2.26 13.84 -28.46
CA SER A 254 1.19 12.88 -28.18
C SER A 254 -0.13 13.49 -27.67
N THR A 255 -0.06 14.68 -27.08
CA THR A 255 -1.24 15.37 -26.53
C THR A 255 -1.83 16.43 -27.49
N THR A 256 -1.19 16.66 -28.60
CA THR A 256 -1.46 17.76 -29.54
C THR A 256 -2.76 17.60 -30.35
N ARG A 257 -3.19 16.36 -30.63
CA ARG A 257 -4.34 16.12 -31.52
C ARG A 257 -5.71 16.49 -30.95
N SER A 258 -5.87 16.50 -29.63
CA SER A 258 -7.19 16.78 -29.01
C SER A 258 -7.46 18.27 -28.76
N ILE A 259 -6.43 19.11 -28.74
CA ILE A 259 -6.57 20.55 -28.43
C ILE A 259 -6.72 21.40 -29.67
N SER A 260 -6.18 20.97 -30.82
CA SER A 260 -6.26 21.73 -32.10
C SER A 260 -7.68 21.88 -32.64
N ASN A 261 -8.61 21.02 -32.25
CA ASN A 261 -10.00 21.08 -32.75
C ASN A 261 -10.92 21.96 -31.87
N THR A 262 -10.42 22.60 -30.82
CA THR A 262 -11.22 23.35 -29.85
C THR A 262 -10.83 24.85 -29.78
N LEU A 263 -9.80 25.27 -30.52
CA LEU A 263 -9.35 26.68 -30.66
C LEU A 263 -9.68 27.21 -32.05
#